data_1ae5ebff2fbb947dd3c428d4d14f3c56
#
_entry.id   1ae5ebff2fbb947dd3c428d4d14f3c56
#
_cell.length_a   1.000
_cell.length_b   1.000
_cell.length_c   1.000
_cell.angle_alpha   90.00
_cell.angle_beta   90.00
_cell.angle_gamma   90.00
#
_symmetry.space_group_name_H-M   'P 1'
#
loop_
_entity.id
_entity.type
_entity.pdbx_description
1 polymer ?
#
loop_
_entity_poly.entity_id
_entity_poly.type
_entity_poly.pdbx_seq_one_letter_code
_entity_poly.pdbx_strand_id
1 'polypeptide(L)'
;MKKPVCVVFADAFAYSSYIQLGGLGEEFSVQKIKPGIAYSSNLHYLLFDGKTPDDVGFFTDYCWKKAEYNNPGKMKNSLDQIDTLNNLYRAFERKLTKKHDNIPFGERAFFECKGKYKFMESGECTVFGKKVVKAYKKTAEASFDEAEEQVTRGEKGIVVVLEILDHVGHEVGSEGTKYINAAKMVIERTKKLFNHFKEKNPDGTCILISDHGMGDVLTGVDVLNPMKRLFGLPGEKYQVYNDSLYLRIWADSNDMLLKIGSYLNKIDCLYQIDESNRQKYGVTKHEFGDLIYVLKNGYYFNPNCFGVSLRGGVAGLHGYMEPLDQVSGILVTEFGSGEMIDAMNVFNTVRDAIGK
;
A
#
# COMPACT_ATOMS: atom_id res chain seq x y z
N MET A 1 12.73 2.37 -32.68
CA MET A 1 12.26 1.18 -31.94
C MET A 1 12.14 1.58 -30.48
N LYS A 2 11.10 1.13 -29.75
CA LYS A 2 10.98 1.44 -28.31
C LYS A 2 12.11 0.73 -27.56
N LYS A 3 12.80 1.44 -26.67
CA LYS A 3 13.90 0.91 -25.85
C LYS A 3 13.40 -0.28 -25.01
N PRO A 4 14.07 -1.44 -25.01
CA PRO A 4 13.71 -2.58 -24.19
C PRO A 4 13.76 -2.23 -22.70
N VAL A 5 12.88 -2.85 -21.88
CA VAL A 5 12.81 -2.60 -20.44
C VAL A 5 12.55 -3.87 -19.66
N CYS A 6 13.32 -4.09 -18.60
CA CYS A 6 13.11 -5.14 -17.61
C CYS A 6 12.90 -4.50 -16.25
N VAL A 7 11.71 -4.70 -15.66
CA VAL A 7 11.33 -4.16 -14.35
C VAL A 7 11.18 -5.32 -13.38
N VAL A 8 11.82 -5.23 -12.22
CA VAL A 8 11.53 -6.07 -11.07
C VAL A 8 10.81 -5.20 -10.05
N PHE A 9 9.54 -5.49 -9.82
CA PHE A 9 8.76 -4.90 -8.74
C PHE A 9 8.77 -5.86 -7.55
N ALA A 10 9.40 -5.44 -6.46
CA ALA A 10 9.49 -6.18 -5.21
C ALA A 10 8.73 -5.43 -4.13
N ASP A 11 7.47 -5.83 -3.93
CA ASP A 11 6.55 -5.25 -2.93
C ASP A 11 7.18 -5.26 -1.54
N ALA A 12 7.13 -4.12 -0.84
CA ALA A 12 7.68 -3.92 0.49
C ALA A 12 9.21 -4.12 0.63
N PHE A 13 10.00 -3.86 -0.40
CA PHE A 13 11.46 -3.90 -0.26
C PHE A 13 11.96 -2.61 0.39
N ALA A 14 12.29 -2.67 1.67
CA ALA A 14 12.76 -1.53 2.46
C ALA A 14 14.12 -0.99 1.97
N TYR A 15 14.26 0.34 1.92
CA TYR A 15 15.53 1.00 1.58
C TYR A 15 16.67 0.59 2.52
N SER A 16 16.40 0.54 3.85
CA SER A 16 17.39 0.10 4.83
C SER A 16 17.97 -1.29 4.54
N SER A 17 17.10 -2.25 4.22
CA SER A 17 17.50 -3.63 3.92
C SER A 17 18.29 -3.73 2.61
N TYR A 18 17.90 -2.94 1.59
CA TYR A 18 18.64 -2.90 0.33
C TYR A 18 20.06 -2.39 0.51
N ILE A 19 20.25 -1.29 1.27
CA ILE A 19 21.57 -0.72 1.58
C ILE A 19 22.40 -1.69 2.42
N GLN A 20 21.82 -2.28 3.47
CA GLN A 20 22.50 -3.24 4.34
C GLN A 20 23.03 -4.47 3.56
N LEU A 21 22.32 -4.90 2.54
CA LEU A 21 22.70 -6.07 1.72
C LEU A 21 23.65 -5.74 0.56
N GLY A 22 24.09 -4.48 0.42
CA GLY A 22 25.03 -4.06 -0.64
C GLY A 22 24.42 -3.95 -2.05
N GLY A 23 23.10 -4.05 -2.17
CA GLY A 23 22.34 -3.77 -3.39
C GLY A 23 22.77 -4.54 -4.65
N LEU A 24 22.49 -3.98 -5.83
CA LEU A 24 22.75 -4.63 -7.13
C LEU A 24 24.19 -4.47 -7.63
N GLY A 25 24.91 -3.42 -7.24
CA GLY A 25 26.27 -3.11 -7.70
C GLY A 25 26.44 -1.62 -7.99
N GLU A 26 27.68 -1.19 -8.26
CA GLU A 26 28.04 0.23 -8.45
C GLU A 26 27.49 0.83 -9.74
N GLU A 27 27.15 0.01 -10.73
CA GLU A 27 26.51 0.41 -11.98
C GLU A 27 25.07 0.88 -11.84
N PHE A 28 24.46 0.60 -10.66
CA PHE A 28 23.11 1.04 -10.33
C PHE A 28 23.13 2.10 -9.23
N SER A 29 22.42 3.18 -9.47
CA SER A 29 22.09 4.15 -8.41
C SER A 29 20.81 3.75 -7.70
N VAL A 30 20.76 3.94 -6.39
CA VAL A 30 19.55 3.74 -5.60
C VAL A 30 19.04 5.06 -5.09
N GLN A 31 17.74 5.27 -5.23
CA GLN A 31 17.01 6.38 -4.63
C GLN A 31 15.98 5.84 -3.63
N LYS A 32 15.95 6.41 -2.45
CA LYS A 32 14.90 6.17 -1.46
C LYS A 32 13.60 6.79 -1.97
N ILE A 33 12.53 6.01 -2.13
CA ILE A 33 11.22 6.55 -2.47
C ILE A 33 10.60 7.10 -1.19
N LYS A 34 10.39 8.43 -1.16
CA LYS A 34 9.59 9.06 -0.11
C LYS A 34 8.17 8.52 -0.19
N PRO A 35 7.63 7.92 0.90
CA PRO A 35 6.34 7.27 0.87
C PRO A 35 5.25 8.17 0.28
N GLY A 36 4.40 7.57 -0.54
CA GLY A 36 3.14 8.15 -0.97
C GLY A 36 2.09 8.05 0.13
N ILE A 37 0.82 8.18 -0.25
CA ILE A 37 -0.30 8.05 0.68
C ILE A 37 -1.08 6.77 0.39
N ALA A 38 -1.50 6.09 1.44
CA ALA A 38 -2.24 4.82 1.47
C ALA A 38 -1.40 3.56 1.22
N TYR A 39 -1.93 2.59 0.51
CA TYR A 39 -1.41 1.22 0.42
C TYR A 39 -1.05 0.82 -1.01
N SER A 40 -0.44 -0.36 -1.17
CA SER A 40 -0.04 -0.90 -2.48
C SER A 40 -1.14 -0.84 -3.53
N SER A 41 -2.42 -1.04 -3.15
CA SER A 41 -3.55 -0.99 -4.09
C SER A 41 -3.61 0.29 -4.92
N ASN A 42 -3.33 1.46 -4.34
CA ASN A 42 -3.29 2.72 -5.09
C ASN A 42 -1.87 3.20 -5.42
N LEU A 43 -0.86 2.85 -4.61
CA LEU A 43 0.54 3.19 -4.90
C LEU A 43 1.02 2.58 -6.22
N HIS A 44 0.58 1.37 -6.58
CA HIS A 44 0.91 0.77 -7.87
C HIS A 44 0.44 1.64 -9.05
N TYR A 45 -0.76 2.24 -8.98
CA TYR A 45 -1.23 3.14 -10.04
C TYR A 45 -0.43 4.44 -10.08
N LEU A 46 -0.05 4.95 -8.89
CA LEU A 46 0.78 6.15 -8.80
C LEU A 46 2.17 5.92 -9.42
N LEU A 47 2.86 4.88 -8.99
CA LEU A 47 4.24 4.60 -9.39
C LEU A 47 4.36 4.17 -10.85
N PHE A 48 3.41 3.36 -11.36
CA PHE A 48 3.53 2.75 -12.69
C PHE A 48 2.70 3.42 -13.77
N ASP A 49 1.66 4.20 -13.42
CA ASP A 49 0.77 4.90 -14.37
C ASP A 49 0.71 6.41 -14.14
N GLY A 50 1.28 6.92 -13.05
CA GLY A 50 1.19 8.33 -12.65
C GLY A 50 -0.23 8.76 -12.25
N LYS A 51 -1.05 7.82 -11.77
CA LYS A 51 -2.45 8.06 -11.39
C LYS A 51 -2.60 8.18 -9.88
N THR A 52 -3.20 9.27 -9.45
CA THR A 52 -3.52 9.54 -8.04
C THR A 52 -4.77 8.79 -7.58
N PRO A 53 -5.07 8.72 -6.27
CA PRO A 53 -6.35 8.24 -5.77
C PRO A 53 -7.57 8.90 -6.40
N ASP A 54 -7.53 10.21 -6.66
CA ASP A 54 -8.61 10.92 -7.36
C ASP A 54 -8.83 10.40 -8.78
N ASP A 55 -7.75 10.02 -9.49
CA ASP A 55 -7.85 9.47 -10.86
C ASP A 55 -8.43 8.07 -10.87
N VAL A 56 -8.02 7.21 -9.91
CA VAL A 56 -8.48 5.80 -9.87
C VAL A 56 -9.80 5.63 -9.11
N GLY A 57 -10.21 6.62 -8.31
CA GLY A 57 -11.49 6.63 -7.61
C GLY A 57 -11.51 5.85 -6.30
N PHE A 58 -10.36 5.48 -5.74
CA PHE A 58 -10.21 4.88 -4.42
C PHE A 58 -8.91 5.35 -3.75
N PHE A 59 -8.94 5.43 -2.43
CA PHE A 59 -7.82 5.90 -1.60
C PHE A 59 -7.19 4.77 -0.78
N THR A 60 -8.03 3.97 -0.13
CA THR A 60 -7.70 2.67 0.45
C THR A 60 -8.61 1.64 -0.21
N ASP A 61 -8.56 0.39 0.19
CA ASP A 61 -9.38 -0.66 -0.42
C ASP A 61 -10.89 -0.39 -0.32
N TYR A 62 -11.32 0.37 0.70
CA TYR A 62 -12.73 0.65 0.97
C TYR A 62 -13.07 2.12 0.79
N CYS A 63 -14.18 2.38 0.10
CA CYS A 63 -14.70 3.71 -0.16
C CYS A 63 -16.11 3.88 0.38
N TRP A 64 -16.47 5.12 0.68
CA TRP A 64 -17.81 5.51 1.08
C TRP A 64 -18.83 5.33 -0.05
N LYS A 65 -20.00 4.75 0.25
CA LYS A 65 -21.14 4.66 -0.64
C LYS A 65 -22.07 5.87 -0.46
N LYS A 66 -22.05 6.80 -1.39
CA LYS A 66 -22.83 8.04 -1.31
C LYS A 66 -24.36 7.85 -1.27
N ALA A 67 -24.88 6.74 -1.78
CA ALA A 67 -26.31 6.57 -2.05
C ALA A 67 -27.18 6.23 -0.82
N GLU A 68 -26.61 5.76 0.27
CA GLU A 68 -27.37 5.21 1.40
C GLU A 68 -27.36 6.07 2.68
N TYR A 69 -26.65 7.21 2.68
CA TYR A 69 -26.58 8.12 3.83
C TYR A 69 -27.94 8.73 4.21
N ASN A 70 -28.88 8.82 3.29
CA ASN A 70 -30.20 9.39 3.55
C ASN A 70 -31.14 8.50 4.39
N ASN A 71 -30.69 7.31 4.80
CA ASN A 71 -31.48 6.46 5.67
C ASN A 71 -30.63 5.65 6.67
N PRO A 72 -30.07 6.29 7.71
CA PRO A 72 -29.39 5.58 8.79
C PRO A 72 -30.36 4.76 9.65
N GLY A 73 -31.59 4.58 9.13
CA GLY A 73 -32.69 3.98 9.82
C GLY A 73 -32.58 2.47 9.94
N LYS A 74 -32.36 1.99 11.15
CA LYS A 74 -32.98 0.77 11.69
C LYS A 74 -32.23 -0.55 11.67
N MET A 75 -31.04 -0.69 11.15
CA MET A 75 -30.27 -1.92 11.39
C MET A 75 -28.94 -1.65 12.10
N LYS A 76 -28.98 -0.98 13.24
CA LYS A 76 -27.94 -1.13 14.24
C LYS A 76 -28.08 -2.55 14.79
N ASN A 77 -27.32 -3.48 14.23
CA ASN A 77 -27.23 -4.81 14.82
C ASN A 77 -26.58 -4.66 16.19
N SER A 78 -27.29 -5.09 17.23
CA SER A 78 -26.78 -5.12 18.61
C SER A 78 -25.44 -5.90 18.72
N LEU A 79 -25.10 -6.72 17.73
CA LEU A 79 -23.84 -7.44 17.63
C LEU A 79 -22.63 -6.52 17.33
N ASP A 80 -22.83 -5.40 16.64
CA ASP A 80 -21.75 -4.43 16.37
C ASP A 80 -21.34 -3.61 17.59
N GLN A 81 -22.18 -3.61 18.63
CA GLN A 81 -21.91 -2.92 19.89
C GLN A 81 -20.96 -3.72 20.79
N ILE A 82 -20.74 -5.00 20.49
CA ILE A 82 -19.86 -5.88 21.25
C ILE A 82 -18.72 -6.33 20.33
N ASP A 83 -17.61 -5.61 20.37
CA ASP A 83 -16.44 -5.82 19.50
C ASP A 83 -15.99 -7.30 19.44
N THR A 84 -16.04 -8.01 20.55
CA THR A 84 -15.65 -9.43 20.62
C THR A 84 -16.58 -10.33 19.81
N LEU A 85 -17.91 -10.09 19.87
CA LEU A 85 -18.90 -10.88 19.14
C LEU A 85 -18.85 -10.57 17.63
N ASN A 86 -18.67 -9.31 17.29
CA ASN A 86 -18.48 -8.88 15.91
C ASN A 86 -17.24 -9.54 15.28
N ASN A 87 -16.13 -9.56 16.00
CA ASN A 87 -14.89 -10.19 15.56
C ASN A 87 -15.02 -11.72 15.39
N LEU A 88 -15.70 -12.39 16.31
CA LEU A 88 -15.99 -13.83 16.19
C LEU A 88 -16.89 -14.13 14.97
N TYR A 89 -17.92 -13.32 14.77
CA TYR A 89 -18.84 -13.47 13.63
C TYR A 89 -18.10 -13.24 12.31
N ARG A 90 -17.25 -12.22 12.21
CA ARG A 90 -16.42 -11.94 11.02
C ARG A 90 -15.44 -13.06 10.72
N ALA A 91 -14.80 -13.64 11.75
CA ALA A 91 -13.89 -14.77 11.59
C ALA A 91 -14.66 -16.02 11.07
N PHE A 92 -15.87 -16.25 11.57
CA PHE A 92 -16.74 -17.35 11.13
C PHE A 92 -17.22 -17.14 9.67
N GLU A 93 -17.66 -15.94 9.35
CA GLU A 93 -18.11 -15.58 7.99
C GLU A 93 -17.00 -15.73 6.95
N ARG A 94 -15.79 -15.25 7.21
CA ARG A 94 -14.62 -15.44 6.32
C ARG A 94 -14.36 -16.92 6.04
N LYS A 95 -14.48 -17.77 7.07
CA LYS A 95 -14.26 -19.20 6.94
C LYS A 95 -15.32 -19.88 6.08
N LEU A 96 -16.58 -19.45 6.16
CA LEU A 96 -17.71 -20.05 5.44
C LEU A 96 -17.87 -19.50 4.01
N THR A 97 -17.74 -18.19 3.82
CA THR A 97 -18.10 -17.56 2.54
C THR A 97 -16.90 -17.33 1.64
N LYS A 98 -15.67 -17.49 2.14
CA LYS A 98 -14.40 -17.11 1.46
C LYS A 98 -14.39 -15.66 0.96
N LYS A 99 -15.31 -14.82 1.41
CA LYS A 99 -15.32 -13.38 1.09
C LYS A 99 -14.35 -12.66 2.04
N HIS A 100 -13.44 -11.90 1.46
CA HIS A 100 -12.51 -11.03 2.19
C HIS A 100 -13.15 -9.68 2.53
N ASP A 101 -14.42 -9.68 2.96
CA ASP A 101 -15.08 -8.45 3.35
C ASP A 101 -14.68 -8.10 4.79
N ASN A 102 -13.80 -7.12 4.92
CA ASN A 102 -13.24 -6.67 6.19
C ASN A 102 -14.09 -5.57 6.87
N ILE A 103 -15.24 -5.22 6.30
CA ILE A 103 -16.10 -4.18 6.87
C ILE A 103 -16.96 -4.80 7.99
N PRO A 104 -17.05 -4.17 9.17
CA PRO A 104 -18.01 -4.55 10.21
C PRO A 104 -19.42 -4.62 9.65
N PHE A 105 -20.21 -5.57 10.11
CA PHE A 105 -21.51 -5.89 9.51
C PHE A 105 -22.46 -4.68 9.44
N GLY A 106 -22.54 -3.87 10.49
CA GLY A 106 -23.36 -2.65 10.54
C GLY A 106 -22.85 -1.51 9.67
N GLU A 107 -21.60 -1.58 9.21
CA GLU A 107 -20.98 -0.55 8.38
C GLU A 107 -20.98 -0.89 6.89
N ARG A 108 -21.36 -2.11 6.52
CA ARG A 108 -21.42 -2.57 5.11
C ARG A 108 -22.41 -1.79 4.24
N ALA A 109 -23.41 -1.16 4.87
CA ALA A 109 -24.31 -0.24 4.18
C ALA A 109 -23.60 1.03 3.71
N PHE A 110 -22.53 1.44 4.37
CA PHE A 110 -21.83 2.70 4.14
C PHE A 110 -20.56 2.58 3.31
N PHE A 111 -19.97 1.38 3.24
CA PHE A 111 -18.69 1.17 2.57
C PHE A 111 -18.76 0.07 1.52
N GLU A 112 -17.94 0.20 0.50
CA GLU A 112 -17.74 -0.82 -0.54
C GLU A 112 -16.25 -1.00 -0.82
N CYS A 113 -15.84 -2.22 -1.18
CA CYS A 113 -14.48 -2.49 -1.63
C CYS A 113 -14.33 -2.04 -3.09
N LYS A 114 -13.47 -1.06 -3.34
CA LYS A 114 -13.10 -0.58 -4.68
C LYS A 114 -11.63 -0.78 -4.99
N GLY A 115 -10.81 -1.05 -3.98
CA GLY A 115 -9.39 -1.29 -4.15
C GLY A 115 -9.13 -2.41 -5.16
N LYS A 116 -8.23 -2.14 -6.10
CA LYS A 116 -7.79 -3.10 -7.10
C LYS A 116 -6.28 -3.08 -7.18
N TYR A 117 -5.68 -4.24 -7.15
CA TYR A 117 -4.24 -4.36 -7.36
C TYR A 117 -3.94 -4.42 -8.84
N LYS A 118 -3.09 -3.48 -9.32
CA LYS A 118 -2.76 -3.33 -10.74
C LYS A 118 -2.25 -4.62 -11.40
N PHE A 119 -1.50 -5.43 -10.66
CA PHE A 119 -0.84 -6.62 -11.19
C PHE A 119 -1.62 -7.92 -10.99
N MET A 120 -2.83 -7.89 -10.41
CA MET A 120 -3.64 -9.11 -10.18
C MET A 120 -4.30 -9.66 -11.44
N GLU A 121 -4.48 -8.85 -12.48
CA GLU A 121 -5.04 -9.31 -13.76
C GLU A 121 -3.99 -10.08 -14.56
N SER A 122 -4.39 -11.18 -15.23
CA SER A 122 -3.48 -12.00 -16.05
C SER A 122 -3.13 -11.33 -17.37
N GLY A 123 -1.92 -11.56 -17.89
CA GLY A 123 -1.51 -11.18 -19.24
C GLY A 123 -0.61 -9.95 -19.32
N GLU A 124 -0.69 -9.24 -20.43
CA GLU A 124 0.08 -8.01 -20.66
C GLU A 124 -0.43 -6.87 -19.77
N CYS A 125 0.48 -6.06 -19.25
CA CYS A 125 0.16 -4.86 -18.52
C CYS A 125 0.96 -3.66 -19.04
N THR A 126 0.62 -2.46 -18.58
CA THR A 126 1.38 -1.26 -18.91
C THR A 126 2.11 -0.78 -17.66
N VAL A 127 3.42 -0.52 -17.78
CA VAL A 127 4.23 0.11 -16.74
C VAL A 127 5.04 1.24 -17.38
N PHE A 128 5.05 2.40 -16.77
CA PHE A 128 5.74 3.60 -17.28
C PHE A 128 5.41 3.93 -18.76
N GLY A 129 4.15 3.70 -19.17
CA GLY A 129 3.69 3.90 -20.54
C GLY A 129 4.14 2.83 -21.55
N LYS A 130 4.81 1.77 -21.12
CA LYS A 130 5.27 0.66 -21.98
C LYS A 130 4.41 -0.57 -21.76
N LYS A 131 4.01 -1.24 -22.86
CA LYS A 131 3.44 -2.59 -22.77
C LYS A 131 4.53 -3.58 -22.42
N VAL A 132 4.27 -4.42 -21.43
CA VAL A 132 5.19 -5.43 -20.92
C VAL A 132 4.46 -6.75 -20.68
N VAL A 133 5.17 -7.86 -20.81
CA VAL A 133 4.70 -9.15 -20.32
C VAL A 133 5.00 -9.28 -18.85
N LYS A 134 4.06 -9.87 -18.13
CA LYS A 134 4.15 -10.02 -16.68
C LYS A 134 4.58 -11.42 -16.29
N ALA A 135 5.61 -11.50 -15.46
CA ALA A 135 6.03 -12.70 -14.75
C ALA A 135 5.53 -12.60 -13.30
N TYR A 136 4.41 -13.26 -13.01
CA TYR A 136 3.80 -13.29 -11.69
C TYR A 136 3.29 -14.70 -11.39
N LYS A 137 3.93 -15.38 -10.47
CA LYS A 137 3.63 -16.76 -10.05
C LYS A 137 3.45 -16.83 -8.54
N LYS A 138 3.06 -18.01 -8.07
CA LYS A 138 2.80 -18.28 -6.65
C LYS A 138 4.03 -18.09 -5.75
N THR A 139 5.25 -18.30 -6.29
CA THR A 139 6.50 -18.07 -5.57
C THR A 139 7.39 -17.08 -6.33
N ALA A 140 8.26 -16.39 -5.61
CA ALA A 140 9.19 -15.44 -6.20
C ALA A 140 10.15 -16.12 -7.18
N GLU A 141 10.65 -17.31 -6.83
CA GLU A 141 11.54 -18.09 -7.69
C GLU A 141 10.87 -18.42 -9.02
N ALA A 142 9.62 -18.91 -8.99
CA ALA A 142 8.87 -19.22 -10.20
C ALA A 142 8.56 -17.97 -11.05
N SER A 143 8.40 -16.79 -10.43
CA SER A 143 8.26 -15.53 -11.17
C SER A 143 9.56 -15.15 -11.88
N PHE A 144 10.71 -15.33 -11.25
CA PHE A 144 12.00 -15.12 -11.90
C PHE A 144 12.26 -16.12 -13.02
N ASP A 145 11.95 -17.41 -12.81
CA ASP A 145 12.12 -18.45 -13.84
C ASP A 145 11.29 -18.12 -15.11
N GLU A 146 10.03 -17.72 -14.94
CA GLU A 146 9.19 -17.25 -16.04
C GLU A 146 9.78 -16.04 -16.75
N ALA A 147 10.34 -15.06 -16.01
CA ALA A 147 10.96 -13.89 -16.61
C ALA A 147 12.23 -14.27 -17.41
N GLU A 148 13.06 -15.17 -16.91
CA GLU A 148 14.24 -15.68 -17.63
C GLU A 148 13.84 -16.40 -18.92
N GLU A 149 12.73 -17.17 -18.93
CA GLU A 149 12.17 -17.75 -20.13
C GLU A 149 11.66 -16.68 -21.12
N GLN A 150 10.97 -15.64 -20.63
CA GLN A 150 10.51 -14.53 -21.47
C GLN A 150 11.69 -13.80 -22.14
N VAL A 151 12.79 -13.55 -21.41
CA VAL A 151 14.03 -13.01 -21.99
C VAL A 151 14.57 -13.94 -23.09
N THR A 152 14.60 -15.24 -22.83
CA THR A 152 15.09 -16.24 -23.80
C THR A 152 14.23 -16.29 -25.06
N ARG A 153 12.92 -16.09 -24.94
CA ARG A 153 11.96 -15.99 -26.07
C ARG A 153 12.09 -14.67 -26.84
N GLY A 154 12.89 -13.70 -26.36
CA GLY A 154 13.13 -12.42 -27.02
C GLY A 154 12.16 -11.31 -26.67
N GLU A 155 11.41 -11.45 -25.56
CA GLU A 155 10.56 -10.38 -25.06
C GLU A 155 11.40 -9.15 -24.68
N LYS A 156 10.92 -7.97 -25.09
CA LYS A 156 11.63 -6.69 -24.91
C LYS A 156 11.06 -5.81 -23.81
N GLY A 157 9.91 -6.18 -23.28
CA GLY A 157 9.24 -5.51 -22.17
C GLY A 157 8.78 -6.54 -21.15
N ILE A 158 9.40 -6.56 -19.97
CA ILE A 158 9.11 -7.57 -18.94
C ILE A 158 8.91 -6.86 -17.60
N VAL A 159 7.92 -7.31 -16.83
CA VAL A 159 7.79 -6.96 -15.41
C VAL A 159 7.67 -8.22 -14.57
N VAL A 160 8.55 -8.36 -13.59
CA VAL A 160 8.48 -9.37 -12.53
C VAL A 160 7.76 -8.77 -11.34
N VAL A 161 6.77 -9.47 -10.79
CA VAL A 161 6.02 -9.02 -9.60
C VAL A 161 6.27 -9.99 -8.46
N LEU A 162 6.76 -9.47 -7.33
CA LEU A 162 7.18 -10.24 -6.17
C LEU A 162 6.51 -9.68 -4.91
N GLU A 163 5.68 -10.49 -4.23
CA GLU A 163 4.97 -10.14 -2.99
C GLU A 163 5.61 -10.79 -1.74
N ILE A 164 6.74 -11.50 -1.92
CA ILE A 164 7.33 -12.28 -0.82
C ILE A 164 7.78 -11.41 0.35
N LEU A 165 8.31 -10.21 0.08
CA LEU A 165 8.82 -9.33 1.14
C LEU A 165 7.68 -8.70 1.93
N ASP A 166 6.56 -8.37 1.28
CA ASP A 166 5.37 -7.89 1.96
C ASP A 166 4.80 -8.96 2.90
N HIS A 167 4.56 -10.18 2.39
CA HIS A 167 4.07 -11.29 3.21
C HIS A 167 4.95 -11.59 4.42
N VAL A 168 6.27 -11.71 4.21
CA VAL A 168 7.22 -12.02 5.28
C VAL A 168 7.40 -10.83 6.21
N GLY A 169 7.37 -9.60 5.68
CA GLY A 169 7.46 -8.37 6.46
C GLY A 169 6.32 -8.23 7.46
N HIS A 170 5.10 -8.56 7.07
CA HIS A 170 3.96 -8.62 7.98
C HIS A 170 4.13 -9.67 9.08
N GLU A 171 4.80 -10.80 8.80
CA GLU A 171 5.02 -11.89 9.76
C GLU A 171 6.11 -11.58 10.78
N VAL A 172 7.24 -10.98 10.35
CA VAL A 172 8.45 -10.88 11.17
C VAL A 172 9.10 -9.49 11.23
N GLY A 173 8.53 -8.48 10.59
CA GLY A 173 9.12 -7.15 10.43
C GLY A 173 10.24 -7.12 9.38
N SER A 174 10.74 -5.92 9.07
CA SER A 174 11.78 -5.72 8.04
C SER A 174 13.19 -6.14 8.47
N GLU A 175 13.43 -6.33 9.76
CA GLU A 175 14.71 -6.79 10.33
C GLU A 175 14.74 -8.29 10.64
N GLY A 176 13.61 -8.98 10.48
CA GLY A 176 13.49 -10.41 10.74
C GLY A 176 14.36 -11.25 9.79
N THR A 177 15.01 -12.31 10.30
CA THR A 177 15.90 -13.17 9.51
C THR A 177 15.24 -13.71 8.24
N LYS A 178 13.95 -14.06 8.30
CA LYS A 178 13.22 -14.53 7.12
C LYS A 178 13.12 -13.43 6.05
N TYR A 179 12.83 -12.18 6.46
CA TYR A 179 12.74 -11.04 5.56
C TYR A 179 14.10 -10.75 4.90
N ILE A 180 15.17 -10.69 5.69
CA ILE A 180 16.54 -10.47 5.19
C ILE A 180 16.96 -11.56 4.21
N ASN A 181 16.65 -12.82 4.48
CA ASN A 181 16.95 -13.93 3.56
C ASN A 181 16.16 -13.82 2.25
N ALA A 182 14.89 -13.44 2.31
CA ALA A 182 14.07 -13.19 1.12
C ALA A 182 14.60 -12.00 0.31
N ALA A 183 14.97 -10.89 0.96
CA ALA A 183 15.57 -9.72 0.32
C ALA A 183 16.90 -10.08 -0.40
N LYS A 184 17.74 -10.91 0.24
CA LYS A 184 18.98 -11.41 -0.36
C LYS A 184 18.72 -12.22 -1.63
N MET A 185 17.76 -13.15 -1.57
CA MET A 185 17.34 -13.93 -2.74
C MET A 185 16.84 -13.02 -3.86
N VAL A 186 16.02 -12.01 -3.54
CA VAL A 186 15.51 -11.04 -4.54
C VAL A 186 16.67 -10.29 -5.21
N ILE A 187 17.67 -9.81 -4.45
CA ILE A 187 18.85 -9.13 -5.03
C ILE A 187 19.61 -10.07 -5.97
N GLU A 188 19.92 -11.29 -5.52
CA GLU A 188 20.70 -12.26 -6.30
C GLU A 188 19.99 -12.65 -7.60
N ARG A 189 18.69 -12.93 -7.54
CA ARG A 189 17.90 -13.29 -8.73
C ARG A 189 17.73 -12.09 -9.67
N THR A 190 17.57 -10.87 -9.13
CA THR A 190 17.50 -9.64 -9.93
C THR A 190 18.80 -9.41 -10.70
N LYS A 191 19.96 -9.54 -10.05
CA LYS A 191 21.27 -9.46 -10.74
C LYS A 191 21.38 -10.44 -11.91
N LYS A 192 21.02 -11.69 -11.68
CA LYS A 192 21.06 -12.72 -12.71
C LYS A 192 20.14 -12.38 -13.89
N LEU A 193 18.88 -11.99 -13.61
CA LEU A 193 17.90 -11.62 -14.62
C LEU A 193 18.37 -10.40 -15.44
N PHE A 194 18.89 -9.36 -14.77
CA PHE A 194 19.35 -8.15 -15.45
C PHE A 194 20.55 -8.43 -16.35
N ASN A 195 21.51 -9.23 -15.92
CA ASN A 195 22.63 -9.67 -16.76
C ASN A 195 22.13 -10.42 -18.00
N HIS A 196 21.25 -11.42 -17.82
CA HIS A 196 20.67 -12.15 -18.94
C HIS A 196 19.87 -11.22 -19.90
N PHE A 197 19.10 -10.28 -19.35
CA PHE A 197 18.36 -9.31 -20.17
C PHE A 197 19.30 -8.40 -20.98
N LYS A 198 20.38 -7.90 -20.37
CA LYS A 198 21.39 -7.06 -21.01
C LYS A 198 22.17 -7.79 -22.10
N GLU A 199 22.49 -9.06 -21.92
CA GLU A 199 23.11 -9.88 -22.97
C GLU A 199 22.26 -9.93 -24.24
N LYS A 200 20.92 -10.01 -24.10
CA LYS A 200 19.98 -10.03 -25.23
C LYS A 200 19.60 -8.63 -25.72
N ASN A 201 19.66 -7.64 -24.86
CA ASN A 201 19.22 -6.26 -25.10
C ASN A 201 20.27 -5.27 -24.54
N PRO A 202 21.44 -5.06 -25.20
CA PRO A 202 22.51 -4.21 -24.67
C PRO A 202 22.05 -2.77 -24.36
N ASP A 203 21.14 -2.21 -25.17
CA ASP A 203 20.56 -0.86 -24.97
C ASP A 203 19.33 -0.86 -24.07
N GLY A 204 18.93 -2.02 -23.55
CA GLY A 204 17.77 -2.15 -22.67
C GLY A 204 18.00 -1.49 -21.32
N THR A 205 16.93 -1.13 -20.61
CA THR A 205 16.98 -0.54 -19.27
C THR A 205 16.49 -1.54 -18.24
N CYS A 206 17.25 -1.66 -17.14
CA CYS A 206 16.92 -2.48 -15.98
C CYS A 206 16.50 -1.60 -14.81
N ILE A 207 15.40 -1.98 -14.13
CA ILE A 207 14.80 -1.22 -13.03
C ILE A 207 14.38 -2.19 -11.93
N LEU A 208 14.88 -1.99 -10.71
CA LEU A 208 14.31 -2.59 -9.51
C LEU A 208 13.56 -1.51 -8.74
N ILE A 209 12.30 -1.76 -8.41
CA ILE A 209 11.45 -0.80 -7.72
C ILE A 209 10.63 -1.48 -6.63
N SER A 210 10.44 -0.78 -5.52
CA SER A 210 9.47 -1.11 -4.47
C SER A 210 8.62 0.11 -4.16
N ASP A 211 7.36 -0.10 -3.85
CA ASP A 211 6.41 0.96 -3.53
C ASP A 211 6.59 1.51 -2.11
N HIS A 212 6.98 0.66 -1.16
CA HIS A 212 7.23 0.99 0.24
C HIS A 212 8.23 0.00 0.86
N GLY A 213 8.58 0.23 2.10
CA GLY A 213 9.25 -0.71 2.99
C GLY A 213 8.27 -1.30 4.00
N MET A 214 8.77 -1.66 5.19
CA MET A 214 7.99 -2.28 6.26
C MET A 214 8.40 -1.67 7.60
N GLY A 215 7.47 -0.99 8.28
CA GLY A 215 7.68 -0.46 9.62
C GLY A 215 7.33 -1.48 10.70
N ASP A 216 8.08 -1.52 11.78
CA ASP A 216 7.79 -2.39 12.91
C ASP A 216 6.56 -1.91 13.68
N VAL A 217 5.76 -2.86 14.16
CA VAL A 217 4.55 -2.59 14.95
C VAL A 217 4.87 -2.72 16.44
N LEU A 218 4.69 -1.63 17.19
CA LEU A 218 5.00 -1.57 18.62
C LEU A 218 3.75 -1.44 19.49
N THR A 219 2.81 -0.56 19.12
CA THR A 219 1.70 -0.16 20.01
C THR A 219 0.37 0.00 19.28
N GLY A 220 -0.67 -0.67 19.79
CA GLY A 220 -2.05 -0.47 19.35
C GLY A 220 -2.68 0.79 19.95
N VAL A 221 -3.40 1.56 19.15
CA VAL A 221 -4.07 2.81 19.55
C VAL A 221 -5.57 2.66 19.38
N ASP A 222 -6.31 2.79 20.47
CA ASP A 222 -7.78 2.82 20.45
C ASP A 222 -8.29 4.26 20.37
N VAL A 223 -8.78 4.67 19.23
CA VAL A 223 -9.46 5.96 19.04
C VAL A 223 -10.98 5.81 19.01
N LEU A 224 -11.49 4.64 18.65
CA LEU A 224 -12.92 4.43 18.43
C LEU A 224 -13.73 4.46 19.72
N ASN A 225 -13.28 3.80 20.78
CA ASN A 225 -14.01 3.76 22.03
C ASN A 225 -14.05 5.12 22.76
N PRO A 226 -12.97 5.90 22.82
CA PRO A 226 -13.05 7.29 23.26
C PRO A 226 -13.98 8.17 22.41
N MET A 227 -13.95 8.05 21.07
CA MET A 227 -14.83 8.80 20.19
C MET A 227 -16.31 8.46 20.45
N LYS A 228 -16.66 7.17 20.58
CA LYS A 228 -18.02 6.73 20.91
C LYS A 228 -18.52 7.35 22.22
N ARG A 229 -17.65 7.46 23.24
CA ARG A 229 -18.01 8.10 24.53
C ARG A 229 -18.21 9.59 24.42
N LEU A 230 -17.41 10.28 23.61
CA LEU A 230 -17.43 11.75 23.51
C LEU A 230 -18.49 12.28 22.54
N PHE A 231 -18.71 11.56 21.43
CA PHE A 231 -19.51 12.06 20.30
C PHE A 231 -20.75 11.20 20.00
N GLY A 232 -20.98 10.12 20.74
CA GLY A 232 -22.02 9.14 20.45
C GLY A 232 -21.57 8.06 19.47
N LEU A 233 -22.50 7.20 19.08
CA LEU A 233 -22.20 6.09 18.17
C LEU A 233 -22.05 6.59 16.72
N PRO A 234 -21.11 6.04 15.94
CA PRO A 234 -21.07 6.28 14.50
C PRO A 234 -22.38 5.93 13.80
N GLY A 235 -22.67 6.59 12.68
CA GLY A 235 -23.88 6.39 11.90
C GLY A 235 -25.04 7.32 12.27
N GLU A 236 -24.88 8.25 13.22
CA GLU A 236 -25.88 9.28 13.53
C GLU A 236 -25.43 10.65 13.06
N LYS A 237 -24.42 11.23 13.72
CA LYS A 237 -23.88 12.58 13.44
C LYS A 237 -22.55 12.53 12.71
N TYR A 238 -21.89 11.41 12.75
CA TYR A 238 -20.63 11.16 12.05
C TYR A 238 -20.51 9.70 11.67
N GLN A 239 -19.66 9.43 10.70
CA GLN A 239 -19.22 8.10 10.33
C GLN A 239 -17.70 8.02 10.44
N VAL A 240 -17.19 6.84 10.75
CA VAL A 240 -15.76 6.59 10.89
C VAL A 240 -15.40 5.29 10.19
N TYR A 241 -14.27 5.30 9.51
CA TYR A 241 -13.62 4.10 9.03
C TYR A 241 -12.15 4.16 9.39
N ASN A 242 -11.67 3.17 10.13
CA ASN A 242 -10.25 2.99 10.38
C ASN A 242 -9.80 1.64 9.85
N ASP A 243 -8.80 1.64 9.02
CA ASP A 243 -8.02 0.45 8.70
C ASP A 243 -6.85 0.30 9.70
N SER A 244 -5.75 -0.32 9.30
CA SER A 244 -4.62 -0.49 10.23
C SER A 244 -3.92 0.82 10.58
N LEU A 245 -3.84 1.79 9.64
CA LEU A 245 -3.05 3.02 9.81
C LEU A 245 -3.83 4.30 9.54
N TYR A 246 -4.87 4.27 8.72
CA TYR A 246 -5.64 5.44 8.34
C TYR A 246 -6.97 5.49 9.08
N LEU A 247 -7.31 6.67 9.57
CA LEU A 247 -8.61 7.00 10.17
C LEU A 247 -9.29 8.03 9.29
N ARG A 248 -10.48 7.72 8.82
CA ARG A 248 -11.28 8.58 7.95
C ARG A 248 -12.60 8.90 8.62
N ILE A 249 -12.96 10.18 8.64
CA ILE A 249 -14.16 10.70 9.29
C ILE A 249 -15.01 11.44 8.28
N TRP A 250 -16.32 11.22 8.35
CA TRP A 250 -17.35 12.00 7.68
C TRP A 250 -18.31 12.52 8.73
N ALA A 251 -18.82 13.73 8.62
CA ALA A 251 -19.81 14.26 9.57
C ALA A 251 -20.91 15.07 8.86
N ASP A 252 -22.05 15.15 9.53
CA ASP A 252 -23.24 15.87 9.07
C ASP A 252 -23.11 17.39 9.17
N SER A 253 -22.15 17.87 9.97
CA SER A 253 -21.95 19.29 10.23
C SER A 253 -20.48 19.67 10.48
N ASN A 254 -20.15 20.90 10.11
CA ASN A 254 -18.83 21.47 10.40
C ASN A 254 -18.53 21.54 11.91
N ASP A 255 -19.54 21.76 12.74
CA ASP A 255 -19.36 21.78 14.21
C ASP A 255 -18.89 20.41 14.71
N MET A 256 -19.46 19.32 14.18
CA MET A 256 -19.04 17.97 14.53
C MET A 256 -17.62 17.69 14.04
N LEU A 257 -17.29 18.08 12.81
CA LEU A 257 -15.91 17.94 12.27
C LEU A 257 -14.88 18.67 13.12
N LEU A 258 -15.18 19.92 13.53
CA LEU A 258 -14.30 20.70 14.39
C LEU A 258 -14.09 20.05 15.76
N LYS A 259 -15.15 19.53 16.38
CA LYS A 259 -15.07 18.83 17.69
C LYS A 259 -14.23 17.57 17.60
N ILE A 260 -14.47 16.74 16.58
CA ILE A 260 -13.71 15.50 16.35
C ILE A 260 -12.24 15.85 16.04
N GLY A 261 -12.00 16.79 15.12
CA GLY A 261 -10.65 17.23 14.76
C GLY A 261 -9.87 17.77 15.95
N SER A 262 -10.52 18.62 16.79
CA SER A 262 -9.90 19.15 18.01
C SER A 262 -9.55 18.07 19.04
N TYR A 263 -10.29 16.97 19.06
CA TYR A 263 -9.96 15.81 19.89
C TYR A 263 -8.80 15.03 19.33
N LEU A 264 -8.86 14.65 18.04
CA LEU A 264 -7.86 13.81 17.39
C LEU A 264 -6.49 14.50 17.29
N ASN A 265 -6.46 15.80 17.08
CA ASN A 265 -5.21 16.60 17.03
C ASN A 265 -4.44 16.66 18.37
N LYS A 266 -5.03 16.18 19.47
CA LYS A 266 -4.35 16.05 20.77
C LYS A 266 -3.65 14.70 20.95
N ILE A 267 -3.82 13.79 20.01
CA ILE A 267 -3.23 12.45 20.07
C ILE A 267 -1.89 12.48 19.33
N ASP A 268 -0.80 12.47 20.07
CA ASP A 268 0.57 12.71 19.55
C ASP A 268 1.00 11.76 18.44
N CYS A 269 0.48 10.53 18.40
CA CYS A 269 0.81 9.56 17.38
C CYS A 269 -0.04 9.67 16.10
N LEU A 270 -1.01 10.61 16.05
CA LEU A 270 -1.81 10.90 14.87
C LEU A 270 -1.27 12.10 14.10
N TYR A 271 -1.25 11.99 12.80
CA TYR A 271 -0.94 13.06 11.87
C TYR A 271 -2.15 13.31 10.97
N GLN A 272 -2.69 14.53 10.99
CA GLN A 272 -3.76 14.92 10.07
C GLN A 272 -3.19 15.17 8.69
N ILE A 273 -3.80 14.58 7.67
CA ILE A 273 -3.53 14.89 6.28
C ILE A 273 -4.30 16.16 5.94
N ASP A 274 -3.61 17.29 6.01
CA ASP A 274 -4.16 18.61 5.73
C ASP A 274 -4.52 18.81 4.26
N GLU A 275 -5.19 19.91 3.94
CA GLU A 275 -5.64 20.21 2.59
C GLU A 275 -4.49 20.27 1.58
N SER A 276 -3.32 20.81 1.98
CA SER A 276 -2.13 20.87 1.12
C SER A 276 -1.62 19.48 0.73
N ASN A 277 -1.55 18.58 1.71
CA ASN A 277 -1.18 17.18 1.46
C ASN A 277 -2.27 16.43 0.68
N ARG A 278 -3.55 16.70 0.93
CA ARG A 278 -4.67 16.13 0.16
C ARG A 278 -4.56 16.51 -1.32
N GLN A 279 -4.32 17.78 -1.62
CA GLN A 279 -4.10 18.27 -2.99
C GLN A 279 -2.86 17.63 -3.62
N LYS A 280 -1.75 17.63 -2.89
CA LYS A 280 -0.49 17.04 -3.37
C LYS A 280 -0.65 15.58 -3.79
N TYR A 281 -1.32 14.77 -2.97
CA TYR A 281 -1.45 13.32 -3.19
C TYR A 281 -2.71 12.92 -3.95
N GLY A 282 -3.58 13.87 -4.35
CA GLY A 282 -4.81 13.58 -5.07
C GLY A 282 -5.80 12.77 -4.25
N VAL A 283 -6.06 13.19 -3.01
CA VAL A 283 -7.05 12.59 -2.09
C VAL A 283 -8.10 13.64 -1.70
N THR A 284 -8.63 14.34 -2.69
CA THR A 284 -9.50 15.49 -2.48
C THR A 284 -10.98 15.12 -2.40
N LYS A 285 -11.37 13.95 -2.91
CA LYS A 285 -12.78 13.55 -2.96
C LYS A 285 -13.38 13.35 -1.57
N HIS A 286 -14.63 13.78 -1.40
CA HIS A 286 -15.40 13.58 -0.18
C HIS A 286 -15.53 12.09 0.21
N GLU A 287 -15.60 11.20 -0.78
CA GLU A 287 -15.66 9.75 -0.58
C GLU A 287 -14.43 9.19 0.17
N PHE A 288 -13.35 9.95 0.25
CA PHE A 288 -12.13 9.56 0.97
C PHE A 288 -12.12 9.99 2.43
N GLY A 289 -12.97 10.91 2.83
CA GLY A 289 -13.12 11.42 4.18
C GLY A 289 -13.10 12.95 4.24
N ASP A 290 -13.88 13.53 5.14
CA ASP A 290 -13.81 14.96 5.44
C ASP A 290 -12.56 15.27 6.28
N LEU A 291 -12.22 14.38 7.22
CA LEU A 291 -10.95 14.38 7.93
C LEU A 291 -10.24 13.04 7.67
N ILE A 292 -8.95 13.11 7.41
CA ILE A 292 -8.10 11.94 7.20
C ILE A 292 -6.90 12.06 8.14
N TYR A 293 -6.65 11.00 8.90
CA TYR A 293 -5.49 10.88 9.79
C TYR A 293 -4.70 9.63 9.45
N VAL A 294 -3.40 9.69 9.67
CA VAL A 294 -2.48 8.56 9.59
C VAL A 294 -1.69 8.45 10.88
N LEU A 295 -1.39 7.23 11.29
CA LEU A 295 -0.53 6.97 12.45
C LEU A 295 0.95 7.13 12.09
N LYS A 296 1.73 7.57 13.08
CA LYS A 296 3.18 7.57 13.04
C LYS A 296 3.72 6.14 13.07
N ASN A 297 4.94 5.96 12.55
CA ASN A 297 5.62 4.66 12.56
C ASN A 297 5.67 4.05 13.98
N GLY A 298 5.47 2.75 14.06
CA GLY A 298 5.38 2.00 15.30
C GLY A 298 3.97 1.90 15.92
N TYR A 299 3.00 2.64 15.41
CA TYR A 299 1.62 2.60 15.90
C TYR A 299 0.69 1.96 14.88
N TYR A 300 -0.40 1.34 15.36
CA TYR A 300 -1.50 0.83 14.54
C TYR A 300 -2.84 1.00 15.26
N PHE A 301 -3.94 1.11 14.53
CA PHE A 301 -5.26 1.16 15.14
C PHE A 301 -5.68 -0.21 15.65
N ASN A 302 -6.09 -0.26 16.91
CA ASN A 302 -6.67 -1.46 17.52
C ASN A 302 -7.74 -1.06 18.53
N PRO A 303 -9.04 -1.31 18.28
CA PRO A 303 -9.60 -2.07 17.14
C PRO A 303 -9.52 -1.36 15.79
N ASN A 304 -9.60 -2.12 14.71
CA ASN A 304 -9.67 -1.61 13.33
C ASN A 304 -10.58 -2.44 12.43
N CYS A 305 -10.92 -1.91 11.27
CA CYS A 305 -11.83 -2.55 10.33
C CYS A 305 -11.21 -3.70 9.53
N PHE A 306 -9.89 -3.83 9.44
CA PHE A 306 -9.25 -5.01 8.81
C PHE A 306 -9.39 -6.30 9.63
N GLY A 307 -9.75 -6.17 10.88
CA GLY A 307 -10.07 -7.28 11.76
C GLY A 307 -8.94 -7.65 12.70
N VAL A 308 -9.34 -8.36 13.74
CA VAL A 308 -8.43 -8.85 14.77
C VAL A 308 -7.75 -10.11 14.27
N SER A 309 -6.43 -10.12 14.25
CA SER A 309 -5.70 -11.38 14.30
C SER A 309 -5.98 -12.03 15.66
N LEU A 310 -6.70 -13.16 15.66
CA LEU A 310 -6.87 -13.97 16.86
C LEU A 310 -5.58 -14.68 17.28
N ARG A 311 -4.52 -14.57 16.48
CA ARG A 311 -3.22 -15.21 16.70
C ARG A 311 -2.12 -14.17 16.53
N GLY A 312 -1.67 -13.59 17.63
CA GLY A 312 -0.50 -12.70 17.65
C GLY A 312 -0.67 -11.43 16.81
N GLY A 313 -0.02 -10.35 17.18
CA GLY A 313 -0.01 -9.12 16.40
C GLY A 313 0.73 -9.31 15.05
N VAL A 314 0.42 -8.47 14.09
CA VAL A 314 1.23 -8.26 12.89
C VAL A 314 2.55 -7.66 13.36
N ALA A 315 3.70 -8.20 12.92
CA ALA A 315 5.01 -7.70 13.34
C ALA A 315 5.44 -6.45 12.56
N GLY A 316 4.99 -6.33 11.29
CA GLY A 316 5.26 -5.19 10.44
C GLY A 316 4.03 -4.68 9.72
N LEU A 317 3.98 -3.36 9.48
CA LEU A 317 2.96 -2.67 8.68
C LEU A 317 3.62 -1.64 7.75
N HIS A 318 2.90 -1.30 6.69
CA HIS A 318 3.30 -0.30 5.71
C HIS A 318 2.18 0.70 5.46
N GLY A 319 2.49 1.83 4.81
CA GLY A 319 1.54 2.93 4.58
C GLY A 319 1.81 4.15 5.47
N TYR A 320 2.88 4.11 6.27
CA TYR A 320 3.35 5.28 7.02
C TYR A 320 3.88 6.36 6.07
N MET A 321 3.64 7.63 6.42
CA MET A 321 4.08 8.76 5.58
C MET A 321 5.47 9.31 5.94
N GLU A 322 6.05 8.86 7.05
CA GLU A 322 7.36 9.30 7.49
C GLU A 322 8.44 8.73 6.57
N PRO A 323 9.41 9.52 6.07
CA PRO A 323 10.42 9.06 5.11
C PRO A 323 11.58 8.32 5.83
N LEU A 324 11.26 7.43 6.74
CA LEU A 324 12.24 6.57 7.43
C LEU A 324 12.75 5.47 6.49
N ASP A 325 13.98 5.04 6.68
CA ASP A 325 14.64 4.09 5.79
C ASP A 325 13.94 2.73 5.74
N GLN A 326 13.40 2.28 6.88
CA GLN A 326 12.67 1.00 6.95
C GLN A 326 11.28 1.03 6.30
N VAL A 327 10.62 2.21 6.23
CA VAL A 327 9.27 2.31 5.65
C VAL A 327 9.27 2.82 4.21
N SER A 328 10.41 3.28 3.73
CA SER A 328 10.58 3.78 2.36
C SER A 328 10.89 2.64 1.40
N GLY A 329 10.30 2.70 0.22
CA GLY A 329 10.65 1.85 -0.91
C GLY A 329 11.93 2.29 -1.60
N ILE A 330 12.26 1.63 -2.71
CA ILE A 330 13.47 1.89 -3.50
C ILE A 330 13.14 2.09 -4.98
N LEU A 331 13.91 2.96 -5.62
CA LEU A 331 14.03 3.01 -7.08
C LEU A 331 15.51 2.82 -7.43
N VAL A 332 15.83 1.71 -8.06
CA VAL A 332 17.19 1.34 -8.46
C VAL A 332 17.26 1.31 -9.96
N THR A 333 18.14 2.13 -10.53
CA THR A 333 18.26 2.32 -11.99
C THR A 333 19.69 2.65 -12.37
N GLU A 334 20.02 2.51 -13.66
CA GLU A 334 21.29 2.93 -14.24
C GLU A 334 21.38 4.45 -14.51
N PHE A 335 20.27 5.17 -14.34
CA PHE A 335 20.15 6.60 -14.68
C PHE A 335 19.71 7.49 -13.51
N GLY A 336 19.48 6.94 -12.35
CA GLY A 336 19.03 7.68 -11.17
C GLY A 336 20.05 8.69 -10.69
N SER A 337 19.59 9.80 -10.13
CA SER A 337 20.42 10.81 -9.50
C SER A 337 19.79 11.33 -8.22
N GLY A 338 20.62 11.57 -7.20
CA GLY A 338 20.16 12.00 -5.87
C GLY A 338 19.79 10.84 -4.95
N GLU A 339 19.63 11.15 -3.67
CA GLU A 339 19.41 10.14 -2.61
C GLU A 339 17.94 9.76 -2.44
N MET A 340 17.02 10.65 -2.81
CA MET A 340 15.60 10.48 -2.57
C MET A 340 14.74 10.99 -3.72
N ILE A 341 13.64 10.29 -4.00
CA ILE A 341 12.60 10.69 -4.95
C ILE A 341 11.23 10.65 -4.26
N ASP A 342 10.37 11.63 -4.53
CA ASP A 342 8.97 11.59 -4.08
C ASP A 342 8.18 10.59 -4.94
N ALA A 343 7.34 9.77 -4.32
CA ALA A 343 6.50 8.78 -5.03
C ALA A 343 5.71 9.40 -6.19
N MET A 344 5.25 10.65 -6.03
CA MET A 344 4.55 11.41 -7.07
C MET A 344 5.37 11.65 -8.35
N ASN A 345 6.70 11.62 -8.25
CA ASN A 345 7.61 11.90 -9.35
C ASN A 345 8.15 10.64 -10.05
N VAL A 346 8.02 9.47 -9.44
CA VAL A 346 8.61 8.21 -9.92
C VAL A 346 8.17 7.90 -11.35
N PHE A 347 6.86 7.93 -11.61
CA PHE A 347 6.33 7.62 -12.94
C PHE A 347 6.96 8.49 -14.04
N ASN A 348 6.96 9.81 -13.86
CA ASN A 348 7.47 10.74 -14.85
C ASN A 348 8.99 10.60 -15.03
N THR A 349 9.74 10.46 -13.93
CA THR A 349 11.20 10.29 -13.97
C THR A 349 11.60 9.04 -14.76
N VAL A 350 10.96 7.91 -14.45
CA VAL A 350 11.26 6.64 -15.13
C VAL A 350 10.80 6.68 -16.59
N ARG A 351 9.56 7.10 -16.86
CA ARG A 351 9.01 7.20 -18.23
C ARG A 351 9.89 8.05 -19.14
N ASP A 352 10.35 9.21 -18.65
CA ASP A 352 11.13 10.14 -19.45
C ASP A 352 12.56 9.59 -19.72
N ALA A 353 13.15 8.85 -18.77
CA ALA A 353 14.45 8.19 -18.92
C ALA A 353 14.44 6.99 -19.90
N ILE A 354 13.37 6.18 -19.89
CA ILE A 354 13.25 5.02 -20.80
C ILE A 354 12.73 5.40 -22.19
N GLY A 355 12.36 6.68 -22.38
CA GLY A 355 11.77 7.21 -23.61
C GLY A 355 10.29 6.82 -23.80
N LYS A 356 9.52 7.75 -24.31
CA LYS A 356 8.10 7.57 -24.61
C LYS A 356 7.84 6.49 -25.65
#